data_d7c98ef963fb352269d7f25ed350b785
#
_entry.id   d7c98ef963fb352269d7f25ed350b785
#
_cell.length_a   1.000
_cell.length_b   1.000
_cell.length_c   1.000
_cell.angle_alpha   90.00
_cell.angle_beta   90.00
_cell.angle_gamma   90.00
#
_symmetry.space_group_name_H-M   'P 1'
#
loop_
_entity.id
_entity.type
_entity.pdbx_description
1 polymer ?
#
loop_
_entity_poly.entity_id
_entity_poly.type
_entity_poly.pdbx_seq_one_letter_code
_entity_poly.pdbx_strand_id
1 'polypeptide(L)'
;TGAVYANVMGSAEPELVITGEWMYPHIYTFNGKQFIEQKSGLEKQLGWWQTVVAADIDNDGDTDLVLGNLGENFYLRASTNAPVKVFLKDFDKNGTIEKIFSHTINGEDMPVFLKKDITEQLPALKKENLKHQDFAPKTIQALFPNNLSEATVLTVNTAASIIAINNSNKGFAIQPLPYQLQLSS
;
A
#
# COMPACT_ATOMS: atom_id res chain seq x y z
N THR A 1 -1.28 9.53 -6.28
CA THR A 1 -0.35 9.02 -7.31
C THR A 1 0.59 10.14 -7.72
N GLY A 2 1.90 9.93 -7.63
CA GLY A 2 2.94 10.87 -7.98
C GLY A 2 3.97 10.27 -8.93
N ALA A 3 4.64 11.13 -9.70
CA ALA A 3 5.77 10.75 -10.52
C ALA A 3 6.79 11.90 -10.60
N VAL A 4 8.06 11.55 -10.65
CA VAL A 4 9.15 12.51 -10.83
C VAL A 4 10.27 11.91 -11.68
N TYR A 5 10.91 12.74 -12.49
CA TYR A 5 12.17 12.41 -13.16
C TYR A 5 13.33 13.01 -12.34
N ALA A 6 14.21 12.14 -11.86
CA ALA A 6 15.39 12.55 -11.09
C ALA A 6 16.49 11.50 -11.22
N ASN A 7 17.75 11.92 -11.11
CA ASN A 7 18.88 11.01 -11.06
C ASN A 7 19.01 10.44 -9.64
N VAL A 8 18.38 9.29 -9.42
CA VAL A 8 18.33 8.62 -8.10
C VAL A 8 19.12 7.31 -8.06
N MET A 9 19.68 6.87 -9.20
CA MET A 9 20.50 5.65 -9.29
C MET A 9 21.95 5.95 -9.70
N GLY A 10 22.32 7.24 -9.80
CA GLY A 10 23.67 7.65 -10.23
C GLY A 10 23.97 7.35 -11.69
N SER A 11 22.96 7.17 -12.53
CA SER A 11 23.11 6.93 -13.95
C SER A 11 23.31 8.25 -14.73
N ALA A 12 23.71 8.16 -16.03
CA ALA A 12 23.87 9.35 -16.86
C ALA A 12 22.55 10.07 -17.17
N GLU A 13 21.44 9.33 -17.19
CA GLU A 13 20.10 9.81 -17.50
C GLU A 13 19.22 9.68 -16.24
N PRO A 14 18.28 10.62 -16.04
CA PRO A 14 17.39 10.54 -14.90
C PRO A 14 16.42 9.35 -15.01
N GLU A 15 16.09 8.78 -13.87
CA GLU A 15 15.09 7.74 -13.74
C GLU A 15 13.68 8.31 -13.57
N LEU A 16 12.69 7.53 -13.98
CA LEU A 16 11.28 7.78 -13.69
C LEU A 16 10.91 7.07 -12.38
N VAL A 17 10.61 7.85 -11.35
CA VAL A 17 10.07 7.34 -10.09
C VAL A 17 8.55 7.47 -10.10
N ILE A 18 7.83 6.39 -9.84
CA ILE A 18 6.36 6.35 -9.80
C ILE A 18 5.90 5.86 -8.43
N THR A 19 4.93 6.57 -7.86
CA THR A 19 4.28 6.20 -6.60
C THR A 19 2.77 6.17 -6.75
N GLY A 20 2.11 5.32 -5.97
CA GLY A 20 0.64 5.20 -5.97
C GLY A 20 0.15 4.37 -4.81
N GLU A 21 -1.17 4.21 -4.75
CA GLU A 21 -1.81 3.41 -3.71
C GLU A 21 -1.60 1.92 -3.94
N TRP A 22 -1.45 1.16 -2.84
CA TRP A 22 -1.32 -0.29 -2.84
C TRP A 22 -0.08 -0.83 -3.56
N MET A 23 0.98 -0.03 -3.61
CA MET A 23 2.22 -0.39 -4.28
C MET A 23 3.43 0.14 -3.50
N TYR A 24 4.62 -0.34 -3.85
CA TYR A 24 5.88 0.30 -3.43
C TYR A 24 6.28 1.37 -4.46
N PRO A 25 7.20 2.29 -4.11
CA PRO A 25 7.75 3.26 -5.08
C PRO A 25 8.57 2.53 -6.14
N HIS A 26 8.15 2.60 -7.41
CA HIS A 26 8.86 2.00 -8.54
C HIS A 26 9.83 2.98 -9.16
N ILE A 27 11.02 2.51 -9.53
CA ILE A 27 12.04 3.27 -10.23
C ILE A 27 12.33 2.60 -11.57
N TYR A 28 12.29 3.39 -12.65
CA TYR A 28 12.50 2.91 -14.01
C TYR A 28 13.59 3.68 -14.71
N THR A 29 14.51 2.97 -15.40
CA THR A 29 15.42 3.53 -16.39
C THR A 29 14.84 3.38 -17.78
N PHE A 30 15.13 4.32 -18.69
CA PHE A 30 14.74 4.23 -20.09
C PHE A 30 15.94 3.79 -20.93
N ASN A 31 15.83 2.68 -21.68
CA ASN A 31 16.90 2.14 -22.51
C ASN A 31 16.85 2.61 -23.98
N GLY A 32 16.09 3.66 -24.28
CA GLY A 32 15.86 4.16 -25.65
C GLY A 32 14.67 3.50 -26.38
N LYS A 33 14.07 2.43 -25.80
CA LYS A 33 12.91 1.71 -26.36
C LYS A 33 11.79 1.51 -25.35
N GLN A 34 12.13 1.19 -24.11
CA GLN A 34 11.15 0.89 -23.06
C GLN A 34 11.70 1.25 -21.68
N PHE A 35 10.82 1.42 -20.73
CA PHE A 35 11.15 1.56 -19.32
C PHE A 35 11.45 0.18 -18.72
N ILE A 36 12.54 0.10 -17.97
CA ILE A 36 12.99 -1.12 -17.28
C ILE A 36 13.02 -0.82 -15.79
N GLU A 37 12.25 -1.59 -15.03
CA GLU A 37 12.21 -1.45 -13.58
C GLU A 37 13.55 -1.81 -12.94
N GLN A 38 13.99 -0.98 -11.99
CA GLN A 38 15.22 -1.15 -11.24
C GLN A 38 14.92 -1.58 -9.80
N LYS A 39 15.76 -2.44 -9.25
CA LYS A 39 15.71 -2.78 -7.83
C LYS A 39 16.35 -1.64 -7.02
N SER A 40 15.57 -1.08 -6.12
CA SER A 40 15.95 0.10 -5.34
C SER A 40 16.11 -0.15 -3.84
N GLY A 41 15.57 -1.28 -3.34
CA GLY A 41 15.43 -1.54 -1.90
C GLY A 41 14.13 -0.99 -1.31
N LEU A 42 13.32 -0.27 -2.11
CA LEU A 42 12.02 0.27 -1.70
C LEU A 42 10.87 -0.75 -1.85
N GLU A 43 11.11 -1.95 -2.38
CA GLU A 43 10.11 -2.97 -2.69
C GLU A 43 9.33 -3.45 -1.45
N LYS A 44 9.87 -3.22 -0.25
CA LYS A 44 9.21 -3.55 1.01
C LYS A 44 8.33 -2.42 1.56
N GLN A 45 8.34 -1.24 0.93
CA GLN A 45 7.59 -0.06 1.36
C GLN A 45 6.23 0.00 0.66
N LEU A 46 5.36 -0.96 0.97
CA LEU A 46 4.01 -1.03 0.42
C LEU A 46 3.11 0.00 1.13
N GLY A 47 2.66 1.03 0.41
CA GLY A 47 1.94 2.16 0.99
C GLY A 47 0.75 2.65 0.17
N TRP A 48 0.09 3.68 0.69
CA TRP A 48 -0.87 4.52 -0.04
C TRP A 48 -0.19 5.82 -0.44
N TRP A 49 0.81 5.71 -1.31
CA TRP A 49 1.65 6.83 -1.71
C TRP A 49 0.87 7.85 -2.52
N GLN A 50 0.86 9.10 -2.08
CA GLN A 50 0.12 10.20 -2.70
C GLN A 50 1.03 11.10 -3.55
N THR A 51 2.28 11.26 -3.14
CA THR A 51 3.23 12.15 -3.81
C THR A 51 4.66 11.65 -3.67
N VAL A 52 5.52 12.14 -4.57
CA VAL A 52 6.97 11.98 -4.52
C VAL A 52 7.64 13.27 -4.93
N VAL A 53 8.68 13.65 -4.20
CA VAL A 53 9.58 14.78 -4.51
C VAL A 53 11.01 14.30 -4.41
N ALA A 54 11.87 14.78 -5.31
CA ALA A 54 13.28 14.45 -5.36
C ALA A 54 14.12 15.71 -5.03
N ALA A 55 15.05 15.58 -4.10
CA ALA A 55 16.00 16.64 -3.70
C ALA A 55 17.18 16.01 -2.97
N ASP A 56 18.35 16.67 -3.00
CA ASP A 56 19.47 16.35 -2.11
C ASP A 56 19.16 16.96 -0.72
N ILE A 57 18.82 16.12 0.25
CA ILE A 57 18.33 16.57 1.57
C ILE A 57 19.46 16.64 2.59
N ASP A 58 20.43 15.74 2.51
CA ASP A 58 21.55 15.70 3.45
C ASP A 58 22.83 16.37 2.94
N ASN A 59 22.79 16.94 1.72
CA ASN A 59 23.88 17.66 1.04
C ASN A 59 25.12 16.77 0.77
N ASP A 60 24.89 15.50 0.44
CA ASP A 60 25.96 14.58 0.05
C ASP A 60 26.18 14.52 -1.47
N GLY A 61 25.34 15.18 -2.27
CA GLY A 61 25.37 15.26 -3.73
C GLY A 61 24.52 14.22 -4.43
N ASP A 62 23.95 13.24 -3.72
CA ASP A 62 23.01 12.26 -4.27
C ASP A 62 21.57 12.78 -4.15
N THR A 63 20.70 12.33 -5.03
CA THR A 63 19.28 12.74 -4.97
C THR A 63 18.48 11.79 -4.13
N ASP A 64 17.84 12.32 -3.07
CA ASP A 64 16.92 11.63 -2.18
C ASP A 64 15.48 11.73 -2.66
N LEU A 65 14.59 10.93 -2.01
CA LEU A 65 13.17 10.97 -2.26
C LEU A 65 12.38 11.28 -0.98
N VAL A 66 11.49 12.27 -1.05
CA VAL A 66 10.43 12.47 -0.05
C VAL A 66 9.17 11.84 -0.60
N LEU A 67 8.62 10.88 0.14
CA LEU A 67 7.47 10.08 -0.23
C LEU A 67 6.32 10.37 0.73
N GLY A 68 5.28 11.05 0.23
CA GLY A 68 4.07 11.35 0.99
C GLY A 68 3.10 10.18 0.96
N ASN A 69 2.67 9.74 2.15
CA ASN A 69 1.71 8.66 2.35
C ASN A 69 0.44 9.22 3.03
N LEU A 70 -0.55 8.38 3.37
CA LEU A 70 -1.74 8.83 4.11
C LEU A 70 -1.41 9.37 5.51
N GLY A 71 -0.29 8.97 6.09
CA GLY A 71 0.10 9.39 7.43
C GLY A 71 -0.38 8.47 8.54
N GLU A 72 0.13 8.67 9.76
CA GLU A 72 -0.10 7.77 10.89
C GLU A 72 -1.36 8.11 11.70
N ASN A 73 -2.03 9.22 11.41
CA ASN A 73 -3.30 9.60 12.03
C ASN A 73 -4.53 9.00 11.33
N PHE A 74 -4.35 8.23 10.26
CA PHE A 74 -5.43 7.53 9.57
C PHE A 74 -5.94 6.35 10.42
N TYR A 75 -7.24 6.03 10.31
CA TYR A 75 -7.85 4.98 11.12
C TYR A 75 -7.35 3.57 10.77
N LEU A 76 -6.90 3.33 9.54
CA LEU A 76 -6.25 2.09 9.11
C LEU A 76 -4.72 2.22 9.30
N ARG A 77 -4.25 1.80 10.46
CA ARG A 77 -2.83 1.81 10.78
C ARG A 77 -2.16 0.56 10.23
N ALA A 78 -1.40 0.72 9.14
CA ALA A 78 -0.65 -0.36 8.54
C ALA A 78 0.77 -0.43 9.10
N SER A 79 1.24 -1.65 9.38
CA SER A 79 2.63 -1.94 9.73
C SER A 79 3.05 -3.29 9.16
N THR A 80 4.35 -3.58 9.19
CA THR A 80 4.87 -4.89 8.73
C THR A 80 4.23 -6.06 9.49
N ASN A 81 3.96 -5.90 10.79
CA ASN A 81 3.35 -6.96 11.62
C ASN A 81 1.82 -6.94 11.61
N ALA A 82 1.23 -5.83 11.19
CA ALA A 82 -0.22 -5.65 11.10
C ALA A 82 -0.58 -4.94 9.78
N PRO A 83 -0.43 -5.62 8.63
CA PRO A 83 -0.75 -5.04 7.34
C PRO A 83 -2.24 -4.82 7.16
N VAL A 84 -2.57 -3.86 6.31
CA VAL A 84 -3.91 -3.69 5.74
C VAL A 84 -3.93 -4.35 4.37
N LYS A 85 -5.00 -5.09 4.07
CA LYS A 85 -5.15 -5.79 2.79
C LYS A 85 -6.46 -5.43 2.12
N VAL A 86 -6.49 -5.50 0.80
CA VAL A 86 -7.71 -5.48 0.00
C VAL A 86 -7.76 -6.74 -0.84
N PHE A 87 -8.90 -7.43 -0.77
CA PHE A 87 -9.21 -8.60 -1.58
C PHE A 87 -10.12 -8.13 -2.71
N LEU A 88 -9.69 -8.33 -3.95
CA LEU A 88 -10.37 -7.91 -5.17
C LEU A 88 -10.88 -9.15 -5.90
N LYS A 89 -12.18 -9.30 -6.02
CA LYS A 89 -12.80 -10.40 -6.75
C LYS A 89 -14.29 -10.10 -6.98
N ASP A 90 -14.86 -10.67 -8.01
CA ASP A 90 -16.31 -10.82 -8.17
C ASP A 90 -16.78 -11.99 -7.27
N PHE A 91 -17.16 -11.67 -6.02
CA PHE A 91 -17.48 -12.66 -5.00
C PHE A 91 -18.85 -13.33 -5.22
N ASP A 92 -19.80 -12.62 -5.81
CA ASP A 92 -21.16 -13.11 -6.03
C ASP A 92 -21.45 -13.48 -7.50
N LYS A 93 -20.44 -13.33 -8.39
CA LYS A 93 -20.50 -13.66 -9.82
C LYS A 93 -21.51 -12.81 -10.60
N ASN A 94 -21.64 -11.54 -10.20
CA ASN A 94 -22.53 -10.60 -10.88
C ASN A 94 -21.83 -9.78 -11.99
N GLY A 95 -20.54 -9.98 -12.22
CA GLY A 95 -19.70 -9.28 -13.20
C GLY A 95 -19.04 -8.01 -12.65
N THR A 96 -19.22 -7.69 -11.38
CA THR A 96 -18.62 -6.54 -10.70
C THR A 96 -17.56 -7.03 -9.71
N ILE A 97 -16.42 -6.33 -9.64
CA ILE A 97 -15.38 -6.65 -8.66
C ILE A 97 -15.67 -5.92 -7.35
N GLU A 98 -15.89 -6.68 -6.28
CA GLU A 98 -15.96 -6.15 -4.93
C GLU A 98 -14.56 -5.93 -4.35
N LYS A 99 -14.47 -4.94 -3.44
CA LYS A 99 -13.27 -4.58 -2.70
C LYS A 99 -13.49 -4.85 -1.22
N ILE A 100 -12.93 -5.95 -0.73
CA ILE A 100 -13.05 -6.34 0.67
C ILE A 100 -11.78 -5.96 1.42
N PHE A 101 -11.88 -4.94 2.28
CA PHE A 101 -10.74 -4.48 3.09
C PHE A 101 -10.65 -5.24 4.40
N SER A 102 -9.43 -5.57 4.80
CA SER A 102 -9.13 -6.10 6.12
C SER A 102 -7.95 -5.36 6.74
N HIS A 103 -7.90 -5.42 8.07
CA HIS A 103 -6.67 -5.13 8.76
C HIS A 103 -6.28 -6.32 9.64
N THR A 104 -4.98 -6.49 9.84
CA THR A 104 -4.48 -7.63 10.63
C THR A 104 -4.55 -7.30 12.12
N ILE A 105 -5.29 -8.11 12.88
CA ILE A 105 -5.37 -8.06 14.36
C ILE A 105 -4.94 -9.43 14.88
N ASN A 106 -3.93 -9.49 15.74
CA ASN A 106 -3.42 -10.74 16.33
C ASN A 106 -3.05 -11.81 15.29
N GLY A 107 -2.58 -11.38 14.10
CA GLY A 107 -2.21 -12.28 13.00
C GLY A 107 -3.37 -12.71 12.12
N GLU A 108 -4.59 -12.27 12.38
CA GLU A 108 -5.79 -12.62 11.61
C GLU A 108 -6.30 -11.42 10.78
N ASP A 109 -6.80 -11.67 9.59
CA ASP A 109 -7.36 -10.66 8.69
C ASP A 109 -8.81 -10.35 9.09
N MET A 110 -9.01 -9.31 9.87
CA MET A 110 -10.33 -8.87 10.33
C MET A 110 -10.94 -7.88 9.33
N PRO A 111 -12.26 -8.00 9.02
CA PRO A 111 -12.92 -7.06 8.11
C PRO A 111 -12.97 -5.65 8.70
N VAL A 112 -12.71 -4.66 7.84
CA VAL A 112 -12.80 -3.22 8.21
C VAL A 112 -14.24 -2.74 8.21
N PHE A 113 -15.12 -3.39 7.47
CA PHE A 113 -16.50 -2.96 7.27
C PHE A 113 -17.41 -3.31 8.43
N LEU A 114 -18.43 -2.48 8.62
CA LEU A 114 -19.60 -2.90 9.39
C LEU A 114 -20.36 -4.00 8.64
N LYS A 115 -20.98 -4.92 9.40
CA LYS A 115 -21.81 -5.98 8.83
C LYS A 115 -22.83 -5.45 7.81
N LYS A 116 -23.44 -4.30 8.08
CA LYS A 116 -24.42 -3.67 7.19
C LYS A 116 -23.83 -3.42 5.80
N ASP A 117 -22.68 -2.76 5.74
CA ASP A 117 -22.05 -2.33 4.49
C ASP A 117 -21.68 -3.52 3.60
N ILE A 118 -21.09 -4.56 4.19
CA ILE A 118 -20.70 -5.76 3.44
C ILE A 118 -21.91 -6.58 2.99
N THR A 119 -22.98 -6.64 3.80
CA THR A 119 -24.19 -7.39 3.43
C THR A 119 -25.10 -6.65 2.45
N GLU A 120 -24.93 -5.34 2.28
CA GLU A 120 -25.55 -4.58 1.19
C GLU A 120 -24.87 -4.88 -0.15
N GLN A 121 -23.52 -5.00 -0.16
CA GLN A 121 -22.78 -5.40 -1.36
C GLN A 121 -22.96 -6.88 -1.69
N LEU A 122 -22.94 -7.75 -0.67
CA LEU A 122 -23.00 -9.20 -0.81
C LEU A 122 -24.16 -9.78 0.00
N PRO A 123 -25.40 -9.77 -0.53
CA PRO A 123 -26.61 -10.18 0.21
C PRO A 123 -26.57 -11.63 0.71
N ALA A 124 -25.80 -12.51 0.06
CA ALA A 124 -25.63 -13.90 0.49
C ALA A 124 -25.08 -14.00 1.93
N LEU A 125 -24.14 -13.12 2.30
CA LEU A 125 -23.56 -13.06 3.65
C LEU A 125 -24.58 -12.73 4.74
N LYS A 126 -25.70 -12.08 4.40
CA LYS A 126 -26.76 -11.76 5.34
C LYS A 126 -27.43 -13.00 5.90
N LYS A 127 -27.63 -14.02 5.06
CA LYS A 127 -28.28 -15.29 5.47
C LYS A 127 -27.42 -16.08 6.43
N GLU A 128 -26.10 -16.03 6.26
CA GLU A 128 -25.14 -16.78 7.06
C GLU A 128 -24.75 -16.06 8.36
N ASN A 129 -25.06 -14.76 8.47
CA ASN A 129 -24.66 -13.89 9.57
C ASN A 129 -25.86 -13.07 10.06
N LEU A 130 -26.86 -13.71 10.64
CA LEU A 130 -28.11 -13.04 11.03
C LEU A 130 -27.91 -12.00 12.14
N LYS A 131 -27.04 -12.29 13.12
CA LYS A 131 -26.75 -11.39 14.24
C LYS A 131 -25.38 -10.75 14.12
N HIS A 132 -25.20 -9.56 14.71
CA HIS A 132 -23.91 -8.90 14.80
C HIS A 132 -22.86 -9.71 15.56
N GLN A 133 -23.27 -10.37 16.63
CA GLN A 133 -22.39 -11.22 17.43
C GLN A 133 -21.83 -12.43 16.66
N ASP A 134 -22.53 -12.89 15.61
CA ASP A 134 -22.10 -14.01 14.77
C ASP A 134 -21.11 -13.54 13.68
N PHE A 135 -21.16 -12.25 13.33
CA PHE A 135 -20.29 -11.62 12.34
C PHE A 135 -18.99 -11.08 12.96
N ALA A 136 -19.09 -10.42 14.10
CA ALA A 136 -17.99 -9.66 14.69
C ALA A 136 -16.67 -10.43 14.91
N PRO A 137 -16.68 -11.72 15.30
CA PRO A 137 -15.44 -12.48 15.48
C PRO A 137 -14.90 -13.12 14.18
N LYS A 138 -15.59 -12.96 13.04
CA LYS A 138 -15.21 -13.66 11.81
C LYS A 138 -14.08 -12.94 11.08
N THR A 139 -13.08 -13.71 10.72
CA THR A 139 -12.01 -13.29 9.80
C THR A 139 -12.53 -13.24 8.36
N ILE A 140 -11.76 -12.63 7.46
CA ILE A 140 -12.05 -12.66 6.01
C ILE A 140 -12.13 -14.10 5.52
N GLN A 141 -11.24 -14.97 5.98
CA GLN A 141 -11.23 -16.40 5.63
C GLN A 141 -12.50 -17.14 6.09
N ALA A 142 -13.01 -16.77 7.26
CA ALA A 142 -14.26 -17.34 7.76
C ALA A 142 -15.52 -16.81 7.06
N LEU A 143 -15.47 -15.57 6.55
CA LEU A 143 -16.56 -14.99 5.77
C LEU A 143 -16.61 -15.52 4.32
N PHE A 144 -15.44 -15.88 3.75
CA PHE A 144 -15.30 -16.32 2.37
C PHE A 144 -14.52 -17.63 2.24
N PRO A 145 -14.97 -18.73 2.87
CA PRO A 145 -14.16 -19.95 3.01
C PRO A 145 -13.77 -20.62 1.68
N ASN A 146 -14.56 -20.43 0.63
CA ASN A 146 -14.36 -21.09 -0.66
C ASN A 146 -13.96 -20.15 -1.79
N ASN A 147 -13.84 -18.84 -1.53
CA ASN A 147 -13.77 -17.83 -2.58
C ASN A 147 -12.50 -16.98 -2.58
N LEU A 148 -11.64 -17.09 -1.56
CA LEU A 148 -10.45 -16.23 -1.46
C LEU A 148 -9.28 -16.68 -2.33
N SER A 149 -9.17 -17.95 -2.67
CA SER A 149 -8.01 -18.50 -3.40
C SER A 149 -7.79 -17.89 -4.78
N GLU A 150 -8.82 -17.31 -5.37
CA GLU A 150 -8.78 -16.65 -6.68
C GLU A 150 -8.82 -15.11 -6.57
N ALA A 151 -8.86 -14.57 -5.36
CA ALA A 151 -8.86 -13.12 -5.17
C ALA A 151 -7.47 -12.54 -5.40
N THR A 152 -7.40 -11.40 -6.10
CA THR A 152 -6.19 -10.59 -6.11
C THR A 152 -6.08 -9.89 -4.75
N VAL A 153 -4.95 -10.07 -4.08
CA VAL A 153 -4.70 -9.46 -2.76
C VAL A 153 -3.61 -8.42 -2.88
N LEU A 154 -3.96 -7.16 -2.56
CA LEU A 154 -2.98 -6.09 -2.43
C LEU A 154 -2.77 -5.82 -0.93
N THR A 155 -1.55 -5.42 -0.58
CA THR A 155 -1.15 -5.25 0.82
C THR A 155 -0.49 -3.90 1.01
N VAL A 156 -0.77 -3.27 2.15
CA VAL A 156 -0.05 -2.08 2.64
C VAL A 156 0.52 -2.40 4.02
N ASN A 157 1.79 -2.11 4.21
CA ASN A 157 2.52 -2.32 5.47
C ASN A 157 3.16 -1.05 6.01
N THR A 158 2.95 0.10 5.34
CA THR A 158 3.49 1.39 5.73
C THR A 158 2.45 2.49 5.47
N ALA A 159 2.09 3.24 6.51
CA ALA A 159 1.20 4.40 6.43
C ALA A 159 1.97 5.73 6.59
N ALA A 160 3.17 5.68 7.17
CA ALA A 160 4.02 6.84 7.38
C ALA A 160 4.51 7.46 6.07
N SER A 161 4.53 8.77 6.00
CA SER A 161 5.34 9.52 5.03
C SER A 161 6.80 9.41 5.41
N ILE A 162 7.69 9.24 4.43
CA ILE A 162 9.09 8.93 4.65
C ILE A 162 10.03 9.80 3.80
N ILE A 163 11.26 9.89 4.25
CA ILE A 163 12.41 10.26 3.43
C ILE A 163 13.17 8.96 3.12
N ALA A 164 13.46 8.73 1.85
CA ALA A 164 14.37 7.69 1.41
C ALA A 164 15.69 8.37 1.05
N ILE A 165 16.65 8.32 1.97
CA ILE A 165 18.00 8.88 1.79
C ILE A 165 18.77 7.93 0.88
N ASN A 166 19.29 8.48 -0.20
CA ASN A 166 20.11 7.77 -1.17
C ASN A 166 21.53 7.59 -0.63
N ASN A 167 21.98 6.37 -0.52
CA ASN A 167 23.36 6.06 -0.10
C ASN A 167 24.16 5.51 -1.30
N SER A 168 23.95 6.07 -2.48
CA SER A 168 24.61 5.66 -3.73
C SER A 168 24.44 4.14 -3.97
N ASN A 169 25.51 3.39 -4.08
CA ASN A 169 25.50 1.95 -4.37
C ASN A 169 24.93 1.06 -3.24
N LYS A 170 24.53 1.64 -2.09
CA LYS A 170 23.96 0.90 -0.95
C LYS A 170 22.41 0.93 -0.93
N GLY A 171 21.79 1.62 -1.88
CA GLY A 171 20.34 1.82 -1.93
C GLY A 171 19.86 2.87 -0.93
N PHE A 172 18.56 2.90 -0.68
CA PHE A 172 17.91 3.93 0.16
C PHE A 172 17.85 3.52 1.63
N ALA A 173 18.24 4.45 2.52
CA ALA A 173 17.95 4.38 3.95
C ALA A 173 16.61 5.07 4.24
N ILE A 174 15.70 4.35 4.90
CA ILE A 174 14.34 4.84 5.14
C ILE A 174 14.26 5.56 6.49
N GLN A 175 13.78 6.79 6.49
CA GLN A 175 13.54 7.60 7.68
C GLN A 175 12.08 8.10 7.67
N PRO A 176 11.27 7.77 8.68
CA PRO A 176 9.95 8.36 8.82
C PRO A 176 10.05 9.88 9.00
N LEU A 177 9.15 10.63 8.39
CA LEU A 177 9.02 12.06 8.66
C LEU A 177 8.63 12.30 10.13
N PRO A 178 8.98 13.47 10.72
CA PRO A 178 8.52 13.82 12.06
C PRO A 178 7.01 13.69 12.22
N TYR A 179 6.55 13.30 13.42
CA TYR A 179 5.13 13.04 13.70
C TYR A 179 4.20 14.19 13.30
N GLN A 180 4.68 15.44 13.43
CA GLN A 180 3.92 16.64 13.03
C GLN A 180 3.59 16.69 11.52
N LEU A 181 4.35 15.95 10.70
CA LEU A 181 4.16 15.85 9.25
C LEU A 181 3.47 14.53 8.82
N GLN A 182 3.03 13.71 9.79
CA GLN A 182 2.33 12.45 9.57
C GLN A 182 0.80 12.63 9.58
N LEU A 183 0.32 13.81 9.21
CA LEU A 183 -1.10 14.11 9.21
C LEU A 183 -1.70 13.75 7.84
N SER A 184 -2.77 12.95 7.84
CA SER A 184 -3.62 12.77 6.66
C SER A 184 -4.43 14.03 6.41
N SER A 185 -4.53 14.46 5.18
CA SER A 185 -5.40 15.54 4.73
C SER A 185 -6.84 15.07 4.54
#